data_951a421e752bb0511f25df0c5290d7ce
#
_entry.id   951a421e752bb0511f25df0c5290d7ce
#
_cell.length_a   1.000
_cell.length_b   1.000
_cell.length_c   1.000
_cell.angle_alpha   90.00
_cell.angle_beta   90.00
_cell.angle_gamma   90.00
#
_symmetry.space_group_name_H-M   'P 1'
#
loop_
_entity.id
_entity.type
_entity.pdbx_description
1 polymer ?
#
loop_
_entity_poly.entity_id
_entity_poly.type
_entity_poly.pdbx_seq_one_letter_code
_entity_poly.pdbx_strand_id
1 'polypeptide(L)'
;MNEKKEWRPLPDSITIRESKIEGLGVFATKDLPSETDLGISHVYDNRFPDNYIRLPLGAFINHHEMPNCKAIVSESHESLGKIKHIRIITDIDILSGEELTLNYIINKLDNPLWEFEYEVSQ
;
A
#
# COMPACT_ATOMS: atom_id res chain seq x y z
N MET A 1 -0.03 4.07 -29.56
CA MET A 1 -0.22 3.82 -29.08
C MET A 1 -0.84 3.35 -28.42
N ASN A 2 -1.11 3.11 -28.09
CA ASN A 2 -1.74 2.75 -27.41
C ASN A 2 -2.05 2.70 -26.43
N GLU A 3 -2.01 2.99 -26.40
CA GLU A 3 -2.43 3.25 -25.64
C GLU A 3 -3.21 2.84 -24.57
N LYS A 4 -3.46 1.93 -24.43
CA LYS A 4 -4.14 1.34 -23.32
C LYS A 4 -3.18 1.16 -22.17
N LYS A 5 -3.53 1.64 -20.98
CA LYS A 5 -2.68 1.54 -19.83
C LYS A 5 -2.78 0.18 -19.21
N GLU A 6 -1.64 -0.41 -18.94
CA GLU A 6 -1.57 -1.67 -18.24
C GLU A 6 -1.46 -1.42 -16.74
N TRP A 7 -2.13 -2.23 -15.96
CA TRP A 7 -1.99 -2.17 -14.52
C TRP A 7 -0.61 -2.65 -14.12
N ARG A 8 0.00 -1.94 -13.17
CA ARG A 8 1.33 -2.29 -12.68
C ARG A 8 1.29 -2.32 -11.15
N PRO A 9 1.88 -3.35 -10.54
CA PRO A 9 1.88 -3.43 -9.07
C PRO A 9 2.73 -2.35 -8.41
N LEU A 10 3.69 -1.79 -9.13
CA LEU A 10 4.48 -0.67 -8.63
C LEU A 10 4.47 0.42 -9.69
N PRO A 11 3.88 1.58 -9.39
CA PRO A 11 3.92 2.69 -10.34
C PRO A 11 5.33 3.26 -10.43
N ASP A 12 5.56 4.09 -11.47
CA ASP A 12 6.88 4.66 -11.71
C ASP A 12 7.34 5.58 -10.59
N SER A 13 6.41 6.03 -9.74
CA SER A 13 6.72 6.98 -8.67
C SER A 13 7.38 6.33 -7.47
N ILE A 14 7.43 5.01 -7.40
CA ILE A 14 8.05 4.31 -6.28
C ILE A 14 8.91 3.15 -6.78
N THR A 15 9.85 2.73 -5.94
CA THR A 15 10.74 1.64 -6.27
C THR A 15 11.15 0.92 -5.00
N ILE A 16 11.82 -0.23 -5.14
CA ILE A 16 12.26 -1.03 -4.01
C ILE A 16 13.78 -0.95 -3.92
N ARG A 17 14.29 -0.64 -2.74
CA ARG A 17 15.72 -0.51 -2.48
C ARG A 17 16.04 -1.01 -1.10
N GLU A 18 17.33 -1.15 -0.80
CA GLU A 18 17.78 -1.44 0.55
C GLU A 18 17.28 -0.36 1.50
N SER A 19 16.77 -0.79 2.64
CA SER A 19 16.20 0.11 3.64
C SER A 19 17.14 0.23 4.84
N LYS A 20 17.14 1.41 5.45
CA LYS A 20 17.85 1.58 6.72
C LYS A 20 17.03 1.08 7.88
N ILE A 21 15.75 0.82 7.67
CA ILE A 21 14.88 0.30 8.70
C ILE A 21 15.04 -1.21 8.79
N GLU A 22 14.81 -1.89 7.68
CA GLU A 22 14.97 -3.34 7.65
C GLU A 22 14.93 -3.83 6.21
N GLY A 23 15.89 -4.69 5.85
CA GLY A 23 15.91 -5.36 4.56
C GLY A 23 15.69 -4.42 3.40
N LEU A 24 14.66 -4.70 2.61
CA LEU A 24 14.26 -3.85 1.50
C LEU A 24 13.10 -3.00 1.91
N GLY A 25 12.93 -1.87 1.24
CA GLY A 25 11.84 -0.97 1.51
C GLY A 25 11.35 -0.33 0.22
N VAL A 26 10.29 0.47 0.34
CA VAL A 26 9.69 1.18 -0.79
C VAL A 26 10.11 2.64 -0.71
N PHE A 27 10.60 3.18 -1.81
CA PHE A 27 11.14 4.54 -1.84
C PHE A 27 10.50 5.36 -2.95
N ALA A 28 10.32 6.65 -2.71
CA ALA A 28 9.81 7.56 -3.72
C ALA A 28 10.90 7.84 -4.74
N THR A 29 10.53 7.79 -6.03
CA THR A 29 11.46 8.12 -7.11
C THR A 29 11.34 9.57 -7.53
N LYS A 30 10.33 10.27 -7.03
CA LYS A 30 10.10 11.67 -7.29
C LYS A 30 9.30 12.23 -6.14
N ASP A 31 9.14 13.55 -6.10
CA ASP A 31 8.36 14.18 -5.04
C ASP A 31 6.90 13.74 -5.16
N LEU A 32 6.31 13.40 -4.03
CA LEU A 32 4.93 12.94 -3.97
C LEU A 32 4.14 13.86 -3.04
N PRO A 33 3.13 14.57 -3.56
CA PRO A 33 2.26 15.36 -2.69
C PRO A 33 1.47 14.46 -1.75
N SER A 34 1.02 15.01 -0.63
CA SER A 34 0.14 14.25 0.26
C SER A 34 -1.12 13.84 -0.51
N GLU A 35 -1.74 12.76 -0.08
CA GLU A 35 -2.94 12.19 -0.70
C GLU A 35 -2.68 11.63 -2.10
N THR A 36 -1.45 11.22 -2.37
CA THR A 36 -1.12 10.55 -3.63
C THR A 36 -1.39 9.04 -3.47
N ASP A 37 -2.13 8.48 -4.39
CA ASP A 37 -2.46 7.06 -4.41
C ASP A 37 -1.26 6.31 -4.99
N LEU A 38 -0.67 5.43 -4.19
CA LEU A 38 0.51 4.67 -4.60
C LEU A 38 0.15 3.30 -5.18
N GLY A 39 -1.12 2.93 -5.12
CA GLY A 39 -1.55 1.69 -5.71
C GLY A 39 -1.96 0.65 -4.68
N ILE A 40 -2.18 -0.55 -5.16
CA ILE A 40 -2.71 -1.65 -4.36
C ILE A 40 -1.58 -2.34 -3.60
N SER A 41 -1.76 -2.52 -2.30
CA SER A 41 -0.80 -3.24 -1.48
C SER A 41 -1.25 -4.67 -1.19
N HIS A 42 -2.56 -4.88 -1.09
CA HIS A 42 -3.10 -6.19 -0.75
C HIS A 42 -4.41 -6.41 -1.50
N VAL A 43 -4.65 -7.64 -1.91
CA VAL A 43 -5.91 -8.04 -2.55
C VAL A 43 -6.58 -9.08 -1.66
N TYR A 44 -7.87 -8.88 -1.40
CA TYR A 44 -8.62 -9.82 -0.57
C TYR A 44 -8.75 -11.16 -1.27
N ASP A 45 -8.46 -12.23 -0.52
CA ASP A 45 -8.64 -13.60 -1.01
C ASP A 45 -8.73 -14.48 0.22
N ASN A 46 -9.94 -14.98 0.50
CA ASN A 46 -10.18 -15.73 1.73
C ASN A 46 -9.54 -17.11 1.75
N ARG A 47 -8.83 -17.48 0.69
CA ARG A 47 -8.08 -18.73 0.68
C ARG A 47 -6.74 -18.58 1.40
N PHE A 48 -6.34 -17.36 1.74
CA PHE A 48 -5.07 -17.10 2.42
C PHE A 48 -5.31 -16.87 3.90
N PRO A 49 -4.35 -17.23 4.76
CA PRO A 49 -4.55 -17.17 6.21
C PRO A 49 -5.00 -15.82 6.75
N ASP A 50 -4.48 -14.74 6.17
CA ASP A 50 -4.82 -13.39 6.62
C ASP A 50 -5.93 -12.78 5.79
N ASN A 51 -6.53 -13.56 4.87
CA ASN A 51 -7.55 -13.09 3.94
C ASN A 51 -7.01 -12.13 2.89
N TYR A 52 -5.70 -12.01 2.76
CA TYR A 52 -5.13 -11.08 1.79
C TYR A 52 -3.87 -11.64 1.15
N ILE A 53 -3.73 -11.33 -0.13
CA ILE A 53 -2.50 -11.57 -0.87
C ILE A 53 -1.72 -10.28 -0.86
N ARG A 54 -0.42 -10.34 -0.52
CA ARG A 54 0.43 -9.16 -0.54
C ARG A 54 1.01 -8.95 -1.92
N LEU A 55 0.83 -7.76 -2.47
CA LEU A 55 1.49 -7.36 -3.68
C LEU A 55 2.83 -6.69 -3.31
N PRO A 56 3.69 -6.41 -4.28
CA PRO A 56 5.02 -5.87 -3.95
C PRO A 56 5.00 -4.66 -3.02
N LEU A 57 4.09 -3.72 -3.25
CA LEU A 57 3.99 -2.55 -2.38
C LEU A 57 3.74 -2.96 -0.93
N GLY A 58 2.79 -3.87 -0.71
CA GLY A 58 2.46 -4.31 0.63
C GLY A 58 3.51 -5.21 1.24
N ALA A 59 4.26 -5.93 0.39
CA ALA A 59 5.26 -6.86 0.89
C ALA A 59 6.54 -6.16 1.34
N PHE A 60 6.86 -5.00 0.76
CA PHE A 60 8.13 -4.33 1.04
C PHE A 60 8.02 -3.03 1.79
N ILE A 61 6.81 -2.49 2.00
CA ILE A 61 6.69 -1.25 2.76
C ILE A 61 6.95 -1.55 4.24
N ASN A 62 7.85 -0.76 4.84
CA ASN A 62 8.27 -1.02 6.20
C ASN A 62 7.40 -0.30 7.23
N HIS A 63 7.43 -0.80 8.46
CA HIS A 63 6.68 -0.23 9.56
C HIS A 63 7.47 0.91 10.20
N HIS A 64 6.75 1.96 10.60
CA HIS A 64 7.34 3.03 11.39
C HIS A 64 6.25 3.60 12.28
N GLU A 65 6.62 3.98 13.50
CA GLU A 65 5.63 4.52 14.44
C GLU A 65 5.09 5.87 14.00
N MET A 66 5.88 6.62 13.23
CA MET A 66 5.46 7.89 12.68
C MET A 66 5.49 7.80 11.16
N PRO A 67 4.50 7.14 10.58
CA PRO A 67 4.53 6.82 9.16
C PRO A 67 4.22 8.03 8.29
N ASN A 68 4.62 7.94 7.02
CA ASN A 68 4.27 8.99 6.06
C ASN A 68 3.18 8.53 5.08
N CYS A 69 2.66 7.31 5.26
CA CYS A 69 1.59 6.79 4.41
C CYS A 69 0.48 6.19 5.26
N LYS A 70 -0.68 6.01 4.65
CA LYS A 70 -1.83 5.39 5.29
C LYS A 70 -2.42 4.35 4.36
N ALA A 71 -3.17 3.40 4.91
CA ALA A 71 -3.80 2.33 4.15
C ALA A 71 -5.30 2.55 4.12
N ILE A 72 -5.93 2.29 2.98
CA ILE A 72 -7.37 2.46 2.78
C ILE A 72 -7.93 1.20 2.14
N VAL A 73 -9.05 0.72 2.66
CA VAL A 73 -9.76 -0.42 2.08
C VAL A 73 -10.70 0.08 0.99
N SER A 74 -10.65 -0.55 -0.17
CA SER A 74 -11.51 -0.19 -1.29
C SER A 74 -12.20 -1.45 -1.83
N GLU A 75 -13.40 -1.26 -2.41
CA GLU A 75 -14.20 -2.38 -2.88
C GLU A 75 -14.13 -2.56 -4.39
N SER A 76 -13.56 -1.61 -5.11
CA SER A 76 -13.46 -1.72 -6.55
C SER A 76 -12.26 -0.92 -7.04
N HIS A 77 -11.77 -1.29 -8.21
CA HIS A 77 -10.60 -0.67 -8.82
C HIS A 77 -10.88 -0.46 -10.30
N GLU A 78 -10.48 0.70 -10.82
CA GLU A 78 -10.81 1.03 -12.20
C GLU A 78 -10.23 0.02 -13.20
N SER A 79 -9.09 -0.58 -12.89
CA SER A 79 -8.46 -1.54 -13.80
C SER A 79 -8.86 -2.98 -13.52
N LEU A 80 -9.20 -3.31 -12.27
CA LEU A 80 -9.42 -4.69 -11.87
C LEU A 80 -10.89 -5.01 -11.59
N GLY A 81 -11.76 -4.00 -11.60
CA GLY A 81 -13.18 -4.24 -11.36
C GLY A 81 -13.52 -4.32 -9.89
N LYS A 82 -14.57 -5.07 -9.59
CA LYS A 82 -15.04 -5.20 -8.20
C LYS A 82 -14.17 -6.19 -7.47
N ILE A 83 -13.21 -5.68 -6.72
CA ILE A 83 -12.30 -6.51 -5.97
C ILE A 83 -11.92 -5.76 -4.70
N LYS A 84 -12.11 -6.40 -3.56
CA LYS A 84 -11.78 -5.79 -2.28
C LYS A 84 -10.25 -5.78 -2.14
N HIS A 85 -9.71 -4.63 -1.79
CA HIS A 85 -8.26 -4.49 -1.75
C HIS A 85 -7.87 -3.35 -0.83
N ILE A 86 -6.59 -3.29 -0.49
CA ILE A 86 -6.02 -2.23 0.33
C ILE A 86 -5.12 -1.39 -0.56
N ARG A 87 -5.27 -0.08 -0.47
CA ARG A 87 -4.45 0.87 -1.21
C ARG A 87 -3.62 1.68 -0.23
N ILE A 88 -2.45 2.11 -0.67
CA ILE A 88 -1.57 2.94 0.14
C ILE A 88 -1.62 4.35 -0.44
N ILE A 89 -1.83 5.33 0.44
CA ILE A 89 -1.95 6.74 0.07
C ILE A 89 -0.93 7.51 0.90
N THR A 90 -0.25 8.47 0.30
CA THR A 90 0.65 9.32 1.08
C THR A 90 -0.16 10.17 2.04
N ASP A 91 0.33 10.31 3.26
CA ASP A 91 -0.35 11.08 4.30
C ASP A 91 0.22 12.48 4.42
N ILE A 92 1.45 12.66 3.97
CA ILE A 92 2.13 13.96 3.96
C ILE A 92 2.91 14.04 2.65
N ASP A 93 3.44 15.24 2.37
CA ASP A 93 4.33 15.39 1.22
C ASP A 93 5.59 14.58 1.45
N ILE A 94 6.02 13.86 0.41
CA ILE A 94 7.21 13.01 0.47
C ILE A 94 8.15 13.45 -0.63
N LEU A 95 9.43 13.56 -0.29
CA LEU A 95 10.43 13.96 -1.26
C LEU A 95 11.05 12.77 -1.96
N SER A 96 11.50 12.99 -3.18
CA SER A 96 12.22 11.97 -3.93
C SER A 96 13.34 11.37 -3.08
N GLY A 97 13.44 10.05 -3.06
CA GLY A 97 14.48 9.37 -2.30
C GLY A 97 14.09 8.98 -0.90
N GLU A 98 12.97 9.48 -0.40
CA GLU A 98 12.54 9.13 0.95
C GLU A 98 11.85 7.77 0.96
N GLU A 99 12.03 7.04 2.06
CA GLU A 99 11.38 5.76 2.24
C GLU A 99 9.93 5.95 2.66
N LEU A 100 9.03 5.14 2.10
CA LEU A 100 7.62 5.16 2.42
C LEU A 100 7.37 4.19 3.56
N THR A 101 6.57 4.59 4.53
CA THR A 101 6.34 3.77 5.73
C THR A 101 4.86 3.76 6.11
N LEU A 102 4.47 2.69 6.80
CA LEU A 102 3.13 2.54 7.38
C LEU A 102 3.27 2.21 8.85
N ASN A 103 2.28 2.59 9.63
CA ASN A 103 2.18 2.06 10.98
C ASN A 103 1.20 0.89 10.92
N TYR A 104 1.72 -0.32 10.94
CA TYR A 104 0.91 -1.52 10.77
C TYR A 104 -0.20 -1.61 11.79
N ILE A 105 0.09 -1.23 13.04
CA ILE A 105 -0.91 -1.32 14.10
C ILE A 105 -2.03 -0.31 13.86
N ILE A 106 -1.67 0.93 13.58
CA ILE A 106 -2.65 1.98 13.33
C ILE A 106 -3.49 1.64 12.11
N ASN A 107 -2.84 1.15 11.05
CA ASN A 107 -3.53 0.81 9.82
C ASN A 107 -4.05 -0.62 9.83
N LYS A 108 -3.77 -1.37 10.91
CA LYS A 108 -4.30 -2.71 11.12
C LYS A 108 -3.85 -3.73 10.09
N LEU A 109 -2.70 -3.51 9.48
CA LEU A 109 -2.21 -4.44 8.48
C LEU A 109 -1.55 -5.67 9.08
N ASP A 110 -1.09 -5.58 10.34
CA ASP A 110 -0.47 -6.71 11.01
C ASP A 110 -1.44 -7.51 11.88
N ASN A 111 -2.71 -7.15 11.85
CA ASN A 111 -3.75 -7.79 12.64
C ASN A 111 -4.57 -8.70 11.74
N PRO A 112 -4.51 -10.03 11.92
CA PRO A 112 -5.26 -10.94 11.03
C PRO A 112 -6.77 -10.75 11.11
N LEU A 113 -7.27 -10.04 12.13
CA LEU A 113 -8.70 -9.79 12.28
C LEU A 113 -9.08 -8.36 11.89
N TRP A 114 -8.15 -7.60 11.32
CA TRP A 114 -8.40 -6.18 11.09
C TRP A 114 -9.62 -5.92 10.18
N GLU A 115 -9.84 -6.78 9.23
CA GLU A 115 -10.98 -6.60 8.33
C GLU A 115 -12.30 -6.71 9.09
N PHE A 116 -12.36 -7.68 9.99
CA PHE A 116 -13.54 -7.86 10.81
C PHE A 116 -13.78 -6.66 11.70
N GLU A 117 -12.70 -6.13 12.29
CA GLU A 117 -12.80 -4.93 13.12
C GLU A 117 -13.24 -3.73 12.30
N TYR A 118 -12.75 -3.62 11.09
CA TYR A 118 -13.14 -2.52 10.21
C TYR A 118 -14.64 -2.55 9.95
N GLU A 119 -15.19 -3.72 9.67
CA GLU A 119 -16.63 -3.85 9.43
C GLU A 119 -17.43 -3.49 10.66
N VAL A 120 -16.94 -3.89 11.82
CA VAL A 120 -17.64 -3.60 13.07
C VAL A 120 -17.68 -2.10 13.33
N SER A 121 -16.62 -1.40 12.98
CA SER A 121 -16.53 0.03 13.26
C SER A 121 -17.35 0.87 12.29
N GLN A 122 -17.91 0.24 11.27
CA GLN A 122 -18.79 0.95 10.37
C GLN A 122 -20.12 1.23 11.04
#